data_22225dcbc537b29644101e58f975adb7
#
_entry.id   22225dcbc537b29644101e58f975adb7
#
_cell.length_a   1.000
_cell.length_b   1.000
_cell.length_c   1.000
_cell.angle_alpha   90.00
_cell.angle_beta   90.00
_cell.angle_gamma   90.00
#
_symmetry.space_group_name_H-M   'P 1'
#
loop_
_entity.id
_entity.type
_entity.pdbx_description
1 polymer ?
#
loop_
_entity_poly.entity_id
_entity_poly.type
_entity_poly.pdbx_seq_one_letter_code
_entity_poly.pdbx_strand_id
1 'polypeptide(L)'
;MRTLRHLSWLLVTTLVLVGCGGHRSTRPSSSSSYSSSSSSSGGGGGGSSASGSGGFYDDTNQPQSSRYRSNSDSVPDGPPPDLSNLPEPVPKVEPHSLYGNKSPYSVLGRTYSVLPSARGYDERGIASFYGSKFHGYKTSNLEDYDMYKFTAASKVLPLPSYARVTNLQNGKSVIVRINDRGPFHEDRVIDLSYAAAVKIGVWPKGTGLVEVQGIDPSAPVDQEAPPPPVVPPPSEHTPGIYLQVGAFADPANAEHVAEQLRTANFAPVQVVDATIGGRLVHRVRVGPLADVDSADRVTTQIEQMGLPHPQVAVD
;
A
#
# COMPACT_ATOMS: atom_id res chain seq x y z
N MET A 1 -6.62 32.00 59.90
CA MET A 1 -5.85 31.19 60.84
C MET A 1 -5.66 29.79 60.36
N ARG A 2 -4.38 29.31 60.34
CA ARG A 2 -3.87 27.96 60.13
C ARG A 2 -3.84 27.52 58.65
N THR A 3 -2.76 27.40 58.06
CA THR A 3 -1.35 27.00 58.13
C THR A 3 -1.06 25.98 57.01
N LEU A 4 -0.06 26.38 56.24
CA LEU A 4 0.73 25.59 55.25
C LEU A 4 1.06 24.16 55.72
N ARG A 5 1.19 23.24 54.74
CA ARG A 5 2.27 22.24 54.75
C ARG A 5 2.66 21.83 53.35
N HIS A 6 3.85 22.29 52.96
CA HIS A 6 4.66 21.74 51.86
C HIS A 6 5.14 20.34 52.22
N LEU A 7 5.16 19.43 51.28
CA LEU A 7 5.98 18.22 51.37
C LEU A 7 6.67 17.99 50.03
N SER A 8 7.95 18.43 50.00
CA SER A 8 8.93 18.06 48.96
C SER A 8 9.31 16.59 49.13
N TRP A 9 9.30 15.84 48.02
CA TRP A 9 9.98 14.56 47.95
C TRP A 9 11.08 14.63 46.87
N LEU A 10 12.31 14.68 47.37
CA LEU A 10 13.54 14.42 46.68
C LEU A 10 13.64 12.90 46.47
N LEU A 11 13.79 12.46 45.22
CA LEU A 11 14.19 11.10 44.89
C LEU A 11 15.58 11.13 44.27
N VAL A 12 16.48 10.55 45.01
CA VAL A 12 17.92 10.37 44.73
C VAL A 12 18.06 9.29 43.67
N THR A 13 18.69 9.63 42.57
CA THR A 13 19.12 8.69 41.50
C THR A 13 20.48 8.10 41.89
N THR A 14 20.55 6.81 42.15
CA THR A 14 21.79 6.05 42.24
C THR A 14 22.17 5.48 40.89
N LEU A 15 23.28 5.99 40.39
CA LEU A 15 23.97 5.52 39.20
C LEU A 15 24.82 4.29 39.59
N VAL A 16 24.57 3.12 39.04
CA VAL A 16 25.47 1.96 39.14
C VAL A 16 26.14 1.74 37.80
N LEU A 17 27.42 2.09 37.76
CA LEU A 17 28.37 1.70 36.73
C LEU A 17 28.91 0.29 37.08
N VAL A 18 28.71 -0.67 36.21
CA VAL A 18 29.49 -1.91 36.23
C VAL A 18 30.20 -2.01 34.89
N GLY A 19 31.48 -1.90 34.95
CA GLY A 19 32.38 -2.04 33.83
C GLY A 19 32.98 -3.45 33.76
N CYS A 20 33.61 -3.70 32.62
CA CYS A 20 34.66 -4.65 32.31
C CYS A 20 34.31 -6.09 31.97
N GLY A 21 34.83 -6.49 30.82
CA GLY A 21 35.16 -7.88 30.50
C GLY A 21 35.40 -8.10 29.01
N GLY A 22 36.54 -7.61 28.50
CA GLY A 22 37.00 -7.95 27.16
C GLY A 22 37.44 -9.42 27.11
N HIS A 23 37.01 -10.13 26.06
CA HIS A 23 37.70 -11.36 25.65
C HIS A 23 38.06 -11.26 24.16
N ARG A 24 39.34 -11.06 23.93
CA ARG A 24 40.01 -11.31 22.66
C ARG A 24 40.07 -12.82 22.47
N SER A 25 39.58 -13.33 21.37
CA SER A 25 39.94 -14.64 20.88
C SER A 25 40.48 -14.52 19.45
N THR A 26 41.66 -15.02 19.33
CA THR A 26 42.59 -15.02 18.20
C THR A 26 42.08 -15.94 17.08
N ARG A 27 42.26 -15.47 15.85
CA ARG A 27 42.21 -16.27 14.60
C ARG A 27 43.33 -17.31 14.58
N PRO A 28 43.12 -18.39 13.80
CA PRO A 28 44.19 -18.77 12.86
C PRO A 28 43.67 -18.68 11.40
N SER A 29 44.54 -18.06 10.63
CA SER A 29 44.56 -18.05 9.18
C SER A 29 45.01 -19.42 8.65
N SER A 30 44.30 -19.95 7.65
CA SER A 30 44.87 -20.92 6.73
C SER A 30 44.53 -20.55 5.30
N SER A 31 45.54 -20.09 4.63
CA SER A 31 45.67 -19.89 3.21
C SER A 31 45.77 -21.25 2.52
N SER A 32 44.97 -21.49 1.46
CA SER A 32 45.35 -22.43 0.41
C SER A 32 44.97 -21.81 -0.95
N SER A 33 46.01 -21.36 -1.58
CA SER A 33 46.11 -21.03 -3.00
C SER A 33 45.98 -22.29 -3.85
N TYR A 34 45.16 -22.29 -4.87
CA TYR A 34 45.34 -23.14 -6.04
C TYR A 34 45.29 -22.31 -7.31
N SER A 35 46.40 -22.40 -8.00
CA SER A 35 46.72 -21.74 -9.24
C SER A 35 46.04 -22.37 -10.44
N SER A 36 45.65 -21.52 -11.34
CA SER A 36 45.52 -21.58 -12.80
C SER A 36 46.13 -22.76 -13.56
N SER A 37 45.40 -23.26 -14.50
CA SER A 37 45.95 -23.64 -15.80
C SER A 37 44.93 -23.44 -16.92
N SER A 38 45.33 -22.59 -17.82
CA SER A 38 44.79 -22.34 -19.15
C SER A 38 45.00 -23.50 -20.09
N SER A 39 44.04 -23.84 -20.94
CA SER A 39 44.30 -24.39 -22.24
C SER A 39 43.18 -24.04 -23.20
N SER A 40 43.55 -23.35 -24.23
CA SER A 40 42.86 -22.99 -25.45
C SER A 40 42.78 -24.19 -26.39
N SER A 41 41.65 -24.40 -27.00
CA SER A 41 41.60 -24.86 -28.39
C SER A 41 40.15 -24.78 -28.90
N GLY A 42 39.91 -24.20 -29.88
CA GLY A 42 39.21 -23.81 -30.97
C GLY A 42 38.42 -24.92 -31.69
N GLY A 43 37.29 -24.55 -32.29
CA GLY A 43 36.52 -25.38 -33.20
C GLY A 43 35.14 -24.74 -33.42
N GLY A 44 34.97 -24.18 -34.60
CA GLY A 44 33.73 -23.54 -35.03
C GLY A 44 32.65 -24.52 -35.38
N GLY A 45 31.43 -24.06 -35.53
CA GLY A 45 30.34 -24.79 -36.14
C GLY A 45 28.96 -24.28 -35.75
N GLY A 46 28.34 -23.58 -36.68
CA GLY A 46 26.95 -23.73 -37.02
C GLY A 46 25.89 -23.25 -36.05
N GLY A 47 25.24 -22.17 -36.41
CA GLY A 47 24.11 -21.57 -35.75
C GLY A 47 22.89 -22.46 -35.55
N SER A 48 22.23 -22.22 -34.47
CA SER A 48 20.78 -22.34 -34.31
C SER A 48 20.39 -21.38 -33.21
N SER A 49 19.78 -20.31 -33.60
CA SER A 49 19.12 -19.37 -32.68
C SER A 49 17.93 -20.06 -32.05
N ALA A 50 18.18 -20.81 -31.01
CA ALA A 50 17.17 -21.15 -30.05
C ALA A 50 17.04 -19.93 -29.13
N SER A 51 15.97 -19.17 -29.31
CA SER A 51 15.47 -18.24 -28.33
C SER A 51 15.07 -19.03 -27.08
N GLY A 52 16.07 -19.40 -26.29
CA GLY A 52 15.89 -19.87 -24.93
C GLY A 52 15.37 -18.68 -24.14
N SER A 53 14.09 -18.75 -23.73
CA SER A 53 13.58 -17.98 -22.62
C SER A 53 14.40 -18.38 -21.38
N GLY A 54 15.56 -17.72 -21.20
CA GLY A 54 16.32 -17.81 -19.96
C GLY A 54 15.42 -17.30 -18.85
N GLY A 55 14.79 -18.24 -18.14
CA GLY A 55 13.95 -17.95 -17.02
C GLY A 55 14.71 -17.04 -16.08
N PHE A 56 14.18 -15.85 -15.85
CA PHE A 56 14.70 -14.94 -14.86
C PHE A 56 14.58 -15.61 -13.49
N TYR A 57 15.69 -15.80 -12.81
CA TYR A 57 15.71 -16.30 -11.44
C TYR A 57 15.62 -15.11 -10.48
N ASP A 58 14.52 -15.04 -9.74
CA ASP A 58 14.31 -14.06 -8.68
C ASP A 58 14.84 -14.61 -7.35
N ASP A 59 15.92 -14.04 -6.84
CA ASP A 59 16.46 -14.38 -5.53
C ASP A 59 15.72 -13.62 -4.42
N THR A 60 14.74 -14.26 -3.82
CA THR A 60 13.94 -13.69 -2.73
C THR A 60 14.74 -13.44 -1.44
N ASN A 61 15.99 -13.91 -1.33
CA ASN A 61 16.87 -13.63 -0.19
C ASN A 61 17.62 -12.30 -0.35
N GLN A 62 17.61 -11.70 -1.54
CA GLN A 62 18.23 -10.40 -1.75
C GLN A 62 17.44 -9.28 -1.05
N PRO A 63 18.11 -8.26 -0.50
CA PRO A 63 17.44 -7.07 -0.02
C PRO A 63 16.59 -6.43 -1.14
N GLN A 64 15.41 -5.92 -0.80
CA GLN A 64 14.49 -5.34 -1.77
C GLN A 64 15.14 -4.22 -2.62
N SER A 65 16.09 -3.46 -2.05
CA SER A 65 16.83 -2.40 -2.74
C SER A 65 17.75 -2.89 -3.86
N SER A 66 18.18 -4.15 -3.83
CA SER A 66 19.09 -4.76 -4.82
C SER A 66 18.44 -5.89 -5.64
N ARG A 67 17.21 -6.28 -5.31
CA ARG A 67 16.50 -7.39 -5.93
C ARG A 67 16.00 -7.04 -7.32
N TYR A 68 15.58 -5.79 -7.54
CA TYR A 68 14.96 -5.37 -8.78
C TYR A 68 15.95 -4.83 -9.79
N ARG A 69 15.73 -5.11 -11.09
CA ARG A 69 16.58 -4.65 -12.20
C ARG A 69 16.54 -3.15 -12.44
N SER A 70 15.48 -2.49 -12.01
CA SER A 70 15.27 -1.04 -12.15
C SER A 70 15.02 -0.39 -10.80
N ASN A 71 15.52 0.82 -10.63
CA ASN A 71 15.23 1.64 -9.44
C ASN A 71 13.88 2.35 -9.55
N SER A 72 13.42 2.66 -10.76
CA SER A 72 12.12 3.28 -11.03
C SER A 72 11.15 2.27 -11.65
N ASP A 73 9.88 2.39 -11.32
CA ASP A 73 8.83 1.64 -11.99
C ASP A 73 8.41 2.34 -13.28
N SER A 74 7.93 1.57 -14.24
CA SER A 74 7.50 2.05 -15.55
C SER A 74 6.46 1.12 -16.15
N VAL A 75 5.90 1.53 -17.27
CA VAL A 75 5.09 0.68 -18.16
C VAL A 75 5.80 0.55 -19.51
N PRO A 76 5.47 -0.47 -20.30
CA PRO A 76 5.99 -0.57 -21.68
C PRO A 76 5.65 0.65 -22.51
N ASP A 77 6.55 1.02 -23.38
CA ASP A 77 6.29 2.07 -24.37
C ASP A 77 5.19 1.62 -25.36
N GLY A 78 4.36 2.57 -25.76
CA GLY A 78 3.30 2.33 -26.76
C GLY A 78 1.89 2.29 -26.16
N PRO A 79 0.90 1.83 -26.96
CA PRO A 79 -0.48 1.76 -26.52
C PRO A 79 -0.65 0.74 -25.39
N PRO A 80 -1.66 0.92 -24.52
CA PRO A 80 -1.97 -0.06 -23.48
C PRO A 80 -2.33 -1.41 -24.12
N PRO A 81 -2.20 -2.53 -23.35
CA PRO A 81 -2.53 -3.85 -23.85
C PRO A 81 -4.02 -3.94 -24.23
N ASP A 82 -4.30 -4.73 -25.27
CA ASP A 82 -5.67 -5.11 -25.58
C ASP A 82 -6.17 -6.09 -24.51
N LEU A 83 -7.14 -5.66 -23.74
CA LEU A 83 -7.75 -6.41 -22.64
C LEU A 83 -9.07 -7.10 -23.04
N SER A 84 -9.46 -7.03 -24.32
CA SER A 84 -10.77 -7.53 -24.81
C SER A 84 -10.97 -9.01 -24.52
N ASN A 85 -9.89 -9.79 -24.60
CA ASN A 85 -9.89 -11.24 -24.42
C ASN A 85 -9.28 -11.69 -23.07
N LEU A 86 -8.92 -10.75 -22.19
CA LEU A 86 -8.36 -11.09 -20.89
C LEU A 86 -9.51 -11.39 -19.90
N PRO A 87 -9.66 -12.65 -19.47
CA PRO A 87 -10.73 -13.01 -18.55
C PRO A 87 -10.42 -12.48 -17.14
N GLU A 88 -11.44 -12.01 -16.46
CA GLU A 88 -11.33 -11.74 -15.03
C GLU A 88 -11.17 -13.06 -14.24
N PRO A 89 -10.43 -13.04 -13.13
CA PRO A 89 -10.32 -14.23 -12.29
C PRO A 89 -11.69 -14.59 -11.73
N VAL A 90 -12.04 -15.87 -11.83
CA VAL A 90 -13.26 -16.40 -11.20
C VAL A 90 -12.95 -16.64 -9.72
N PRO A 91 -13.62 -15.95 -8.79
CA PRO A 91 -13.43 -16.16 -7.36
C PRO A 91 -13.71 -17.62 -6.97
N LYS A 92 -12.77 -18.23 -6.27
CA LYS A 92 -12.89 -19.61 -5.77
C LYS A 92 -12.31 -19.72 -4.37
N VAL A 93 -12.78 -20.70 -3.60
CA VAL A 93 -12.18 -21.00 -2.30
C VAL A 93 -10.80 -21.56 -2.51
N GLU A 94 -9.78 -20.85 -2.01
CA GLU A 94 -8.38 -21.27 -2.03
C GLU A 94 -7.82 -21.32 -0.60
N PRO A 95 -6.94 -22.28 -0.30
CA PRO A 95 -6.23 -22.25 0.98
C PRO A 95 -5.33 -21.02 1.05
N HIS A 96 -5.22 -20.44 2.24
CA HIS A 96 -4.30 -19.33 2.45
C HIS A 96 -2.87 -19.79 2.16
N SER A 97 -2.11 -18.94 1.48
CA SER A 97 -0.69 -19.18 1.24
C SER A 97 0.08 -19.26 2.56
N LEU A 98 1.10 -20.12 2.61
CA LEU A 98 2.04 -20.18 3.71
C LEU A 98 2.88 -18.91 3.85
N TYR A 99 3.03 -18.19 2.75
CA TYR A 99 3.82 -16.96 2.67
C TYR A 99 2.93 -15.73 2.52
N GLY A 100 3.43 -14.60 3.02
CA GLY A 100 2.74 -13.31 2.95
C GLY A 100 1.58 -13.13 3.93
N ASN A 101 1.14 -14.13 4.68
CA ASN A 101 0.02 -14.07 5.64
C ASN A 101 0.44 -13.97 7.11
N LYS A 102 1.74 -13.77 7.40
CA LYS A 102 2.15 -13.51 8.78
C LYS A 102 1.44 -12.27 9.31
N SER A 103 0.84 -12.37 10.49
CA SER A 103 0.13 -11.27 11.15
C SER A 103 0.48 -11.21 12.63
N PRO A 104 0.85 -10.05 13.20
CA PRO A 104 1.16 -8.82 12.46
C PRO A 104 2.48 -8.92 11.68
N TYR A 105 2.68 -8.03 10.71
CA TYR A 105 3.95 -7.87 10.02
C TYR A 105 4.33 -6.38 9.93
N SER A 106 5.63 -6.07 9.79
CA SER A 106 6.10 -4.68 9.77
C SER A 106 6.91 -4.39 8.52
N VAL A 107 6.63 -3.25 7.89
CA VAL A 107 7.35 -2.71 6.72
C VAL A 107 7.53 -1.21 6.91
N LEU A 108 8.73 -0.70 6.64
CA LEU A 108 9.09 0.72 6.75
C LEU A 108 8.70 1.34 8.10
N GLY A 109 8.88 0.58 9.20
CA GLY A 109 8.58 1.03 10.55
C GLY A 109 7.10 0.99 10.95
N ARG A 110 6.19 0.62 10.05
CA ARG A 110 4.76 0.48 10.30
C ARG A 110 4.35 -0.98 10.45
N THR A 111 3.36 -1.22 11.30
CA THR A 111 2.83 -2.56 11.57
C THR A 111 1.43 -2.70 10.98
N TYR A 112 1.22 -3.79 10.28
CA TYR A 112 -0.03 -4.14 9.61
C TYR A 112 -0.55 -5.48 10.13
N SER A 113 -1.88 -5.61 10.23
CA SER A 113 -2.54 -6.85 10.58
C SER A 113 -3.30 -7.42 9.39
N VAL A 114 -3.07 -8.69 9.09
CA VAL A 114 -3.81 -9.39 8.03
C VAL A 114 -5.17 -9.82 8.57
N LEU A 115 -6.22 -9.55 7.80
CA LEU A 115 -7.57 -9.96 8.12
C LEU A 115 -7.71 -11.49 7.98
N PRO A 116 -8.59 -12.11 8.77
CA PRO A 116 -8.82 -13.56 8.67
C PRO A 116 -9.57 -13.96 7.41
N SER A 117 -10.27 -13.03 6.78
CA SER A 117 -11.09 -13.25 5.58
C SER A 117 -11.25 -11.94 4.81
N ALA A 118 -11.53 -12.03 3.51
CA ALA A 118 -11.95 -10.89 2.69
C ALA A 118 -13.44 -10.54 2.87
N ARG A 119 -14.21 -11.40 3.53
CA ARG A 119 -15.66 -11.19 3.76
C ARG A 119 -15.93 -9.88 4.48
N GLY A 120 -16.82 -9.06 3.90
CA GLY A 120 -17.24 -7.79 4.50
C GLY A 120 -16.18 -6.68 4.47
N TYR A 121 -15.05 -6.91 3.79
CA TYR A 121 -14.11 -5.83 3.54
C TYR A 121 -14.69 -4.89 2.48
N ASP A 122 -14.81 -3.63 2.83
CA ASP A 122 -15.26 -2.55 1.96
C ASP A 122 -14.53 -1.29 2.39
N GLU A 123 -13.66 -0.78 1.51
CA GLU A 123 -12.83 0.39 1.79
C GLU A 123 -12.73 1.28 0.56
N ARG A 124 -12.91 2.59 0.77
CA ARG A 124 -12.70 3.62 -0.25
C ARG A 124 -11.39 4.34 -0.01
N GLY A 125 -10.65 4.59 -1.07
CA GLY A 125 -9.39 5.28 -0.98
C GLY A 125 -8.69 5.41 -2.33
N ILE A 126 -7.39 5.70 -2.29
CA ILE A 126 -6.58 5.86 -3.48
C ILE A 126 -6.01 4.50 -3.89
N ALA A 127 -6.21 4.14 -5.16
CA ALA A 127 -5.46 3.08 -5.83
C ALA A 127 -4.27 3.65 -6.59
N SER A 128 -3.19 2.91 -6.66
CA SER A 128 -2.14 3.06 -7.65
C SER A 128 -1.93 1.75 -8.40
N PHE A 129 -0.87 1.66 -9.19
CA PHE A 129 -0.51 0.41 -9.84
C PHE A 129 1.01 0.22 -9.86
N TYR A 130 1.45 -1.01 -10.08
CA TYR A 130 2.84 -1.40 -10.23
C TYR A 130 3.05 -2.09 -11.58
N GLY A 131 4.20 -1.83 -12.18
CA GLY A 131 4.46 -2.10 -13.59
C GLY A 131 5.64 -3.03 -13.84
N SER A 132 6.43 -2.67 -14.85
CA SER A 132 7.50 -3.50 -15.42
C SER A 132 8.67 -3.75 -14.47
N LYS A 133 8.90 -2.88 -13.50
CA LYS A 133 9.93 -3.09 -12.46
C LYS A 133 9.76 -4.41 -11.73
N PHE A 134 8.52 -4.79 -11.47
CA PHE A 134 8.16 -5.95 -10.67
C PHE A 134 7.81 -7.18 -11.52
N HIS A 135 7.63 -7.01 -12.82
CA HIS A 135 7.22 -8.08 -13.73
C HIS A 135 8.23 -9.23 -13.76
N GLY A 136 7.76 -10.45 -13.53
CA GLY A 136 8.55 -11.68 -13.42
C GLY A 136 9.16 -11.94 -12.04
N TYR A 137 9.03 -10.99 -11.08
CA TYR A 137 9.49 -11.19 -9.72
C TYR A 137 8.42 -11.86 -8.85
N LYS A 138 8.86 -12.51 -7.76
CA LYS A 138 7.95 -13.16 -6.82
C LYS A 138 7.19 -12.15 -5.98
N THR A 139 5.88 -12.34 -5.93
CA THR A 139 4.97 -11.65 -5.02
C THR A 139 5.15 -12.17 -3.58
N SER A 140 4.48 -11.56 -2.63
CA SER A 140 4.57 -11.92 -1.20
C SER A 140 4.07 -13.34 -0.92
N ASN A 141 3.21 -13.91 -1.76
CA ASN A 141 2.79 -15.32 -1.67
C ASN A 141 3.60 -16.26 -2.58
N LEU A 142 4.74 -15.78 -3.13
CA LEU A 142 5.69 -16.47 -4.01
C LEU A 142 5.16 -16.88 -5.39
N GLU A 143 4.07 -16.29 -5.86
CA GLU A 143 3.67 -16.39 -7.26
C GLU A 143 4.52 -15.44 -8.11
N ASP A 144 4.63 -15.70 -9.43
CA ASP A 144 5.26 -14.76 -10.33
C ASP A 144 4.32 -13.59 -10.63
N TYR A 145 4.78 -12.36 -10.39
CA TYR A 145 4.02 -11.18 -10.76
C TYR A 145 3.97 -11.04 -12.29
N ASP A 146 2.76 -11.06 -12.81
CA ASP A 146 2.49 -10.78 -14.20
C ASP A 146 1.65 -9.51 -14.32
N MET A 147 2.26 -8.42 -14.80
CA MET A 147 1.61 -7.12 -14.93
C MET A 147 0.41 -7.13 -15.90
N TYR A 148 0.30 -8.17 -16.73
CA TYR A 148 -0.78 -8.34 -17.71
C TYR A 148 -1.94 -9.20 -17.20
N LYS A 149 -1.95 -9.64 -15.95
CA LYS A 149 -3.06 -10.33 -15.29
C LYS A 149 -3.81 -9.39 -14.35
N PHE A 150 -5.08 -9.69 -14.08
CA PHE A 150 -5.86 -8.92 -13.10
C PHE A 150 -5.53 -9.37 -11.67
N THR A 151 -4.45 -8.81 -11.12
CA THR A 151 -3.99 -9.04 -9.74
C THR A 151 -3.80 -7.71 -9.01
N ALA A 152 -3.65 -7.79 -7.68
CA ALA A 152 -3.38 -6.61 -6.88
C ALA A 152 -2.66 -6.96 -5.57
N ALA A 153 -2.07 -5.93 -4.95
CA ALA A 153 -1.46 -5.96 -3.64
C ALA A 153 -2.33 -5.27 -2.61
N SER A 154 -2.51 -5.89 -1.44
CA SER A 154 -3.25 -5.34 -0.29
C SER A 154 -2.42 -5.46 0.99
N LYS A 155 -2.52 -4.41 1.84
CA LYS A 155 -1.89 -4.42 3.17
C LYS A 155 -2.52 -5.46 4.09
N VAL A 156 -3.84 -5.66 3.98
CA VAL A 156 -4.64 -6.33 5.03
C VAL A 156 -5.41 -7.55 4.56
N LEU A 157 -5.75 -7.66 3.28
CA LEU A 157 -6.49 -8.81 2.78
C LEU A 157 -5.64 -10.10 2.82
N PRO A 158 -6.21 -11.27 3.13
CA PRO A 158 -5.46 -12.52 3.12
C PRO A 158 -5.01 -12.91 1.71
N LEU A 159 -3.89 -13.62 1.59
CA LEU A 159 -3.33 -14.10 0.33
C LEU A 159 -3.48 -15.62 0.18
N PRO A 160 -4.02 -16.14 -0.94
CA PRO A 160 -4.76 -15.38 -1.92
C PRO A 160 -6.18 -15.07 -1.46
N SER A 161 -6.75 -14.00 -2.00
CA SER A 161 -8.17 -13.67 -1.90
C SER A 161 -8.62 -12.93 -3.15
N TYR A 162 -9.87 -12.51 -3.20
CA TYR A 162 -10.44 -11.80 -4.34
C TYR A 162 -11.13 -10.53 -3.87
N ALA A 163 -11.07 -9.50 -4.71
CA ALA A 163 -11.78 -8.26 -4.49
C ALA A 163 -12.32 -7.70 -5.81
N ARG A 164 -13.46 -7.02 -5.75
CA ARG A 164 -13.94 -6.12 -6.79
C ARG A 164 -13.37 -4.74 -6.52
N VAL A 165 -12.74 -4.15 -7.51
CA VAL A 165 -12.23 -2.78 -7.44
C VAL A 165 -13.02 -1.93 -8.43
N THR A 166 -13.70 -0.91 -7.93
CA THR A 166 -14.53 0.01 -8.71
C THR A 166 -13.91 1.40 -8.69
N ASN A 167 -13.61 1.95 -9.85
CA ASN A 167 -13.17 3.34 -9.97
C ASN A 167 -14.39 4.28 -9.77
N LEU A 168 -14.36 5.07 -8.70
CA LEU A 168 -15.47 5.94 -8.29
C LEU A 168 -15.71 7.12 -9.24
N GLN A 169 -14.73 7.47 -10.08
CA GLN A 169 -14.84 8.58 -11.03
C GLN A 169 -15.57 8.19 -12.32
N ASN A 170 -15.49 6.92 -12.73
CA ASN A 170 -16.04 6.47 -14.01
C ASN A 170 -16.92 5.22 -13.92
N GLY A 171 -17.06 4.64 -12.72
CA GLY A 171 -17.88 3.47 -12.46
C GLY A 171 -17.36 2.14 -13.03
N LYS A 172 -16.20 2.14 -13.70
CA LYS A 172 -15.60 0.90 -14.21
C LYS A 172 -15.08 0.04 -13.07
N SER A 173 -15.30 -1.26 -13.18
CA SER A 173 -14.84 -2.21 -12.17
C SER A 173 -14.06 -3.37 -12.79
N VAL A 174 -13.30 -4.06 -11.94
CA VAL A 174 -12.58 -5.28 -12.28
C VAL A 174 -12.51 -6.18 -11.05
N ILE A 175 -12.63 -7.49 -11.24
CA ILE A 175 -12.28 -8.46 -10.20
C ILE A 175 -10.78 -8.72 -10.30
N VAL A 176 -10.10 -8.61 -9.15
CA VAL A 176 -8.68 -8.88 -9.03
C VAL A 176 -8.42 -9.99 -8.02
N ARG A 177 -7.36 -10.77 -8.27
CA ARG A 177 -6.84 -11.71 -7.30
C ARG A 177 -5.76 -11.03 -6.47
N ILE A 178 -5.94 -11.00 -5.16
CA ILE A 178 -5.00 -10.41 -4.22
C ILE A 178 -3.92 -11.45 -3.93
N ASN A 179 -2.71 -11.22 -4.38
CA ASN A 179 -1.59 -12.16 -4.24
C ASN A 179 -0.29 -11.50 -3.75
N ASP A 180 -0.35 -10.20 -3.41
CA ASP A 180 0.83 -9.47 -2.95
C ASP A 180 0.53 -8.54 -1.78
N ARG A 181 1.61 -8.06 -1.11
CA ARG A 181 1.58 -7.08 0.00
C ARG A 181 1.97 -5.69 -0.48
N GLY A 182 1.21 -4.71 -0.05
CA GLY A 182 1.31 -3.30 -0.37
C GLY A 182 -0.09 -2.70 -0.50
N PRO A 183 -0.20 -1.44 -0.85
CA PRO A 183 0.85 -0.42 -0.94
C PRO A 183 1.43 -0.06 0.44
N PHE A 184 2.72 0.26 0.49
CA PHE A 184 3.35 0.77 1.72
C PHE A 184 3.43 2.31 1.73
N HIS A 185 2.70 2.95 0.85
CA HIS A 185 2.36 4.36 0.89
C HIS A 185 1.11 4.55 1.77
N GLU A 186 1.09 5.61 2.62
CA GLU A 186 0.07 5.74 3.66
C GLU A 186 -1.34 5.86 3.12
N ASP A 187 -1.52 6.69 2.11
CA ASP A 187 -2.82 7.12 1.60
C ASP A 187 -3.43 6.18 0.55
N ARG A 188 -2.74 5.08 0.24
CA ARG A 188 -3.22 4.10 -0.75
C ARG A 188 -3.85 2.90 -0.08
N VAL A 189 -4.95 2.41 -0.64
CA VAL A 189 -5.66 1.22 -0.14
C VAL A 189 -5.29 -0.04 -0.91
N ILE A 190 -4.91 0.09 -2.20
CA ILE A 190 -4.60 -1.02 -3.08
C ILE A 190 -3.61 -0.60 -4.17
N ASP A 191 -2.70 -1.50 -4.54
CA ASP A 191 -1.90 -1.37 -5.76
C ASP A 191 -2.37 -2.39 -6.79
N LEU A 192 -2.77 -1.91 -7.95
CA LEU A 192 -3.29 -2.73 -9.05
C LEU A 192 -2.16 -3.21 -9.95
N SER A 193 -2.32 -4.35 -10.61
CA SER A 193 -1.51 -4.65 -11.79
C SER A 193 -1.76 -3.64 -12.90
N TYR A 194 -0.82 -3.53 -13.85
CA TYR A 194 -0.98 -2.63 -15.00
C TYR A 194 -2.26 -2.92 -15.79
N ALA A 195 -2.56 -4.19 -16.07
CA ALA A 195 -3.79 -4.57 -16.77
C ALA A 195 -5.05 -4.14 -16.00
N ALA A 196 -5.09 -4.33 -14.68
CA ALA A 196 -6.22 -3.90 -13.86
C ALA A 196 -6.38 -2.38 -13.86
N ALA A 197 -5.26 -1.64 -13.77
CA ALA A 197 -5.27 -0.17 -13.82
C ALA A 197 -5.78 0.36 -15.17
N VAL A 198 -5.39 -0.26 -16.28
CA VAL A 198 -5.91 0.06 -17.62
C VAL A 198 -7.41 -0.23 -17.70
N LYS A 199 -7.84 -1.40 -17.21
CA LYS A 199 -9.25 -1.85 -17.27
C LYS A 199 -10.21 -0.85 -16.65
N ILE A 200 -9.85 -0.30 -15.48
CA ILE A 200 -10.73 0.62 -14.76
C ILE A 200 -10.35 2.10 -14.93
N GLY A 201 -9.34 2.41 -15.76
CA GLY A 201 -8.96 3.80 -16.08
C GLY A 201 -8.19 4.52 -14.98
N VAL A 202 -7.46 3.80 -14.11
CA VAL A 202 -6.44 4.35 -13.22
C VAL A 202 -5.20 4.75 -14.02
N TRP A 203 -4.80 3.93 -14.99
CA TRP A 203 -3.83 4.33 -16.00
C TRP A 203 -4.55 5.18 -17.08
N PRO A 204 -3.96 6.29 -17.66
CA PRO A 204 -2.56 6.73 -17.50
C PRO A 204 -2.28 7.70 -16.33
N LYS A 205 -3.26 8.10 -15.55
CA LYS A 205 -3.07 9.07 -14.46
C LYS A 205 -2.12 8.59 -13.36
N GLY A 206 -1.96 7.26 -13.20
CA GLY A 206 -1.11 6.66 -12.17
C GLY A 206 -1.86 6.34 -10.88
N THR A 207 -2.88 7.11 -10.54
CA THR A 207 -3.70 6.95 -9.34
C THR A 207 -5.17 7.19 -9.66
N GLY A 208 -6.05 6.73 -8.77
CA GLY A 208 -7.50 6.96 -8.89
C GLY A 208 -8.24 6.64 -7.60
N LEU A 209 -9.41 7.26 -7.43
CA LEU A 209 -10.30 6.94 -6.33
C LEU A 209 -11.03 5.63 -6.61
N VAL A 210 -10.97 4.71 -5.69
CA VAL A 210 -11.60 3.40 -5.82
C VAL A 210 -12.36 3.00 -4.57
N GLU A 211 -13.33 2.12 -4.77
CA GLU A 211 -13.92 1.28 -3.74
C GLU A 211 -13.40 -0.15 -3.92
N VAL A 212 -12.94 -0.76 -2.85
CA VAL A 212 -12.39 -2.13 -2.82
C VAL A 212 -13.30 -2.99 -1.97
N GLN A 213 -14.01 -3.91 -2.60
CA GLN A 213 -14.93 -4.83 -1.94
C GLN A 213 -14.39 -6.25 -1.98
N GLY A 214 -14.15 -6.82 -0.79
CA GLY A 214 -13.70 -8.20 -0.65
C GLY A 214 -14.77 -9.20 -1.08
N ILE A 215 -14.40 -10.20 -1.88
CA ILE A 215 -15.29 -11.25 -2.34
C ILE A 215 -15.13 -12.50 -1.48
N ASP A 216 -16.23 -13.03 -0.99
CA ASP A 216 -16.29 -14.33 -0.33
C ASP A 216 -16.79 -15.39 -1.31
N PRO A 217 -15.91 -16.23 -1.86
CA PRO A 217 -16.31 -17.23 -2.84
C PRO A 217 -17.10 -18.40 -2.23
N SER A 218 -17.24 -18.46 -0.91
CA SER A 218 -18.07 -19.46 -0.22
C SER A 218 -19.48 -18.99 0.04
N ALA A 219 -19.78 -17.71 -0.22
CA ALA A 219 -21.13 -17.18 -0.08
C ALA A 219 -22.08 -17.81 -1.13
N PRO A 220 -23.33 -18.11 -0.76
CA PRO A 220 -24.33 -18.52 -1.74
C PRO A 220 -24.43 -17.49 -2.87
N VAL A 221 -24.61 -17.98 -4.10
CA VAL A 221 -24.72 -17.13 -5.32
C VAL A 221 -25.82 -16.08 -5.21
N ASP A 222 -26.84 -16.34 -4.38
CA ASP A 222 -27.95 -15.41 -4.10
C ASP A 222 -27.53 -14.18 -3.25
N GLN A 223 -26.31 -14.18 -2.68
CA GLN A 223 -25.67 -13.02 -2.06
C GLN A 223 -24.57 -12.45 -2.96
N GLU A 224 -24.74 -12.62 -4.27
CA GLU A 224 -23.92 -11.89 -5.23
C GLU A 224 -23.81 -10.43 -4.80
N ALA A 225 -22.57 -9.95 -4.66
CA ALA A 225 -22.35 -8.54 -4.39
C ALA A 225 -23.28 -7.75 -5.33
N PRO A 226 -24.05 -6.81 -4.81
CA PRO A 226 -25.02 -6.10 -5.63
C PRO A 226 -24.36 -5.72 -6.96
N PRO A 227 -25.06 -5.84 -8.09
CA PRO A 227 -24.50 -5.47 -9.38
C PRO A 227 -23.82 -4.12 -9.18
N PRO A 228 -22.63 -3.90 -9.84
CA PRO A 228 -21.89 -2.69 -9.63
C PRO A 228 -22.90 -1.56 -9.61
N PRO A 229 -22.87 -0.68 -8.60
CA PRO A 229 -23.89 0.34 -8.48
C PRO A 229 -24.06 0.92 -9.87
N VAL A 230 -25.27 0.80 -10.42
CA VAL A 230 -25.62 1.55 -11.64
C VAL A 230 -25.20 2.94 -11.25
N VAL A 231 -24.10 3.44 -11.85
CA VAL A 231 -23.59 4.78 -11.54
C VAL A 231 -24.82 5.64 -11.70
N PRO A 232 -25.42 6.16 -10.64
CA PRO A 232 -26.50 7.10 -10.82
C PRO A 232 -25.95 8.16 -11.75
N PRO A 233 -26.75 8.69 -12.68
CA PRO A 233 -26.30 9.81 -13.50
C PRO A 233 -25.65 10.79 -12.55
N PRO A 234 -24.46 11.35 -12.89
CA PRO A 234 -23.56 12.02 -11.96
C PRO A 234 -24.39 12.80 -10.95
N SER A 235 -24.54 12.23 -9.76
CA SER A 235 -25.10 12.93 -8.63
C SER A 235 -24.23 14.17 -8.50
N GLU A 236 -24.80 15.30 -8.21
CA GLU A 236 -24.12 16.58 -8.05
C GLU A 236 -22.93 16.52 -7.07
N HIS A 237 -22.63 15.37 -6.51
CA HIS A 237 -21.50 15.03 -5.65
C HIS A 237 -20.56 14.07 -6.38
N THR A 238 -19.64 14.61 -7.15
CA THR A 238 -18.45 13.88 -7.57
C THR A 238 -17.69 13.47 -6.31
N PRO A 239 -17.35 12.16 -6.10
CA PRO A 239 -16.56 11.76 -4.97
C PRO A 239 -15.32 12.63 -4.85
N GLY A 240 -15.18 13.32 -3.74
CA GLY A 240 -14.09 14.25 -3.49
C GLY A 240 -13.01 13.62 -2.61
N ILE A 241 -11.78 14.00 -2.85
CA ILE A 241 -10.66 13.68 -1.95
C ILE A 241 -10.68 14.73 -0.83
N TYR A 242 -10.77 14.26 0.40
CA TYR A 242 -10.61 15.10 1.57
C TYR A 242 -9.40 14.64 2.38
N LEU A 243 -8.68 15.59 2.95
CA LEU A 243 -7.63 15.31 3.92
C LEU A 243 -8.16 15.58 5.33
N GLN A 244 -8.34 14.54 6.11
CA GLN A 244 -8.73 14.67 7.52
C GLN A 244 -7.48 14.92 8.37
N VAL A 245 -7.32 16.16 8.85
CA VAL A 245 -6.16 16.60 9.63
C VAL A 245 -6.26 16.16 11.09
N GLY A 246 -7.48 16.00 11.60
CA GLY A 246 -7.69 15.51 12.95
C GLY A 246 -9.17 15.29 13.28
N ALA A 247 -9.40 14.62 14.42
CA ALA A 247 -10.71 14.43 15.01
C ALA A 247 -10.63 14.79 16.50
N PHE A 248 -11.46 15.71 16.94
CA PHE A 248 -11.38 16.34 18.25
C PHE A 248 -12.68 16.12 19.03
N ALA A 249 -12.57 15.81 20.31
CA ALA A 249 -13.74 15.72 21.19
C ALA A 249 -14.26 17.12 21.59
N ASP A 250 -13.37 18.12 21.59
CA ASP A 250 -13.69 19.52 21.89
C ASP A 250 -13.81 20.32 20.59
N PRO A 251 -14.97 20.95 20.33
CA PRO A 251 -15.17 21.77 19.13
C PRO A 251 -14.24 22.97 19.05
N ALA A 252 -13.80 23.54 20.17
CA ALA A 252 -12.86 24.67 20.18
C ALA A 252 -11.49 24.29 19.62
N ASN A 253 -11.00 23.07 19.94
CA ASN A 253 -9.75 22.56 19.38
C ASN A 253 -9.87 22.28 17.90
N ALA A 254 -11.01 21.76 17.42
CA ALA A 254 -11.26 21.56 16.01
C ALA A 254 -11.27 22.89 15.24
N GLU A 255 -11.97 23.89 15.77
CA GLU A 255 -12.05 25.21 15.14
C GLU A 255 -10.69 25.92 15.13
N HIS A 256 -9.90 25.78 16.21
CA HIS A 256 -8.54 26.34 16.25
C HIS A 256 -7.65 25.78 15.11
N VAL A 257 -7.66 24.46 14.88
CA VAL A 257 -6.91 23.85 13.78
C VAL A 257 -7.49 24.26 12.42
N ALA A 258 -8.82 24.33 12.29
CA ALA A 258 -9.47 24.78 11.08
C ALA A 258 -9.08 26.21 10.72
N GLU A 259 -9.02 27.12 11.71
CA GLU A 259 -8.61 28.52 11.49
C GLU A 259 -7.13 28.66 11.12
N GLN A 260 -6.24 27.84 11.71
CA GLN A 260 -4.84 27.78 11.28
C GLN A 260 -4.71 27.41 9.80
N LEU A 261 -5.47 26.40 9.36
CA LEU A 261 -5.48 25.97 7.96
C LEU A 261 -6.08 27.02 7.02
N ARG A 262 -7.17 27.70 7.41
CA ARG A 262 -7.77 28.80 6.64
C ARG A 262 -6.80 29.98 6.50
N THR A 263 -6.12 30.33 7.58
CA THR A 263 -5.12 31.41 7.58
C THR A 263 -3.93 31.08 6.67
N ALA A 264 -3.57 29.81 6.57
CA ALA A 264 -2.54 29.32 5.64
C ALA A 264 -3.05 29.17 4.19
N ASN A 265 -4.26 29.62 3.87
CA ASN A 265 -4.86 29.62 2.53
C ASN A 265 -5.17 28.22 1.97
N PHE A 266 -5.38 27.22 2.82
CA PHE A 266 -5.92 25.95 2.35
C PHE A 266 -7.40 26.10 1.97
N ALA A 267 -7.77 25.55 0.81
CA ALA A 267 -9.14 25.62 0.29
C ALA A 267 -9.86 24.29 0.42
N PRO A 268 -11.17 24.28 0.48
CA PRO A 268 -11.96 24.77 1.61
C PRO A 268 -11.66 23.90 2.87
N VAL A 269 -11.70 24.54 4.04
CA VAL A 269 -11.54 23.84 5.34
C VAL A 269 -12.90 23.69 5.99
N GLN A 270 -13.26 22.47 6.35
CA GLN A 270 -14.55 22.12 6.94
C GLN A 270 -14.35 21.45 8.30
N VAL A 271 -15.23 21.75 9.24
CA VAL A 271 -15.38 20.98 10.48
C VAL A 271 -16.67 20.18 10.35
N VAL A 272 -16.57 18.87 10.39
CA VAL A 272 -17.69 17.94 10.19
C VAL A 272 -17.88 17.10 11.43
N ASP A 273 -19.10 17.07 11.95
CA ASP A 273 -19.47 16.25 13.09
C ASP A 273 -19.60 14.78 12.68
N ALA A 274 -19.06 13.89 13.51
CA ALA A 274 -19.16 12.45 13.32
C ALA A 274 -19.29 11.73 14.67
N THR A 275 -19.97 10.59 14.68
CA THR A 275 -20.07 9.76 15.88
C THR A 275 -19.17 8.54 15.74
N ILE A 276 -18.18 8.40 16.63
CA ILE A 276 -17.26 7.26 16.66
C ILE A 276 -17.43 6.56 18.00
N GLY A 277 -17.82 5.28 17.97
CA GLY A 277 -18.02 4.50 19.21
C GLY A 277 -19.02 5.13 20.17
N GLY A 278 -20.06 5.81 19.65
CA GLY A 278 -21.09 6.51 20.44
C GLY A 278 -20.64 7.87 20.98
N ARG A 279 -19.46 8.38 20.61
CA ARG A 279 -18.95 9.70 21.02
C ARG A 279 -18.97 10.66 19.84
N LEU A 280 -19.50 11.86 20.03
CA LEU A 280 -19.42 12.94 19.06
C LEU A 280 -17.97 13.41 18.95
N VAL A 281 -17.47 13.55 17.72
CA VAL A 281 -16.18 14.11 17.40
C VAL A 281 -16.31 15.10 16.25
N HIS A 282 -15.46 16.12 16.27
CA HIS A 282 -15.39 17.18 15.27
C HIS A 282 -14.17 16.92 14.39
N ARG A 283 -14.41 16.54 13.12
CA ARG A 283 -13.35 16.21 12.14
C ARG A 283 -12.99 17.45 11.36
N VAL A 284 -11.72 17.82 11.36
CA VAL A 284 -11.20 18.90 10.52
C VAL A 284 -10.74 18.32 9.21
N ARG A 285 -11.31 18.78 8.09
CA ARG A 285 -11.07 18.29 6.73
C ARG A 285 -10.69 19.41 5.79
N VAL A 286 -9.74 19.16 4.91
CA VAL A 286 -9.36 20.04 3.79
C VAL A 286 -9.81 19.37 2.49
N GLY A 287 -10.60 20.07 1.70
CA GLY A 287 -11.14 19.54 0.43
C GLY A 287 -12.58 19.99 0.14
N PRO A 288 -13.19 19.56 -0.99
CA PRO A 288 -12.68 18.51 -1.89
C PRO A 288 -11.46 18.97 -2.69
N LEU A 289 -10.48 18.04 -2.84
CA LEU A 289 -9.30 18.25 -3.67
C LEU A 289 -9.54 17.62 -5.06
N ALA A 290 -8.95 18.23 -6.07
CA ALA A 290 -9.23 17.87 -7.46
C ALA A 290 -8.66 16.49 -7.86
N ASP A 291 -7.51 16.15 -7.30
CA ASP A 291 -6.77 14.94 -7.64
C ASP A 291 -5.81 14.53 -6.51
N VAL A 292 -5.20 13.35 -6.67
CA VAL A 292 -4.24 12.79 -5.71
C VAL A 292 -2.98 13.64 -5.60
N ASP A 293 -2.49 14.19 -6.71
CA ASP A 293 -1.30 15.05 -6.70
C ASP A 293 -1.54 16.32 -5.87
N SER A 294 -2.77 16.82 -5.89
CA SER A 294 -3.17 17.95 -5.04
C SER A 294 -3.24 17.53 -3.56
N ALA A 295 -3.71 16.32 -3.28
CA ALA A 295 -3.73 15.78 -1.93
C ALA A 295 -2.31 15.62 -1.37
N ASP A 296 -1.38 15.06 -2.13
CA ASP A 296 0.02 14.88 -1.74
C ASP A 296 0.71 16.23 -1.46
N ARG A 297 0.48 17.23 -2.31
CA ARG A 297 1.01 18.60 -2.08
C ARG A 297 0.47 19.22 -0.81
N VAL A 298 -0.85 19.13 -0.60
CA VAL A 298 -1.50 19.67 0.59
C VAL A 298 -1.06 18.92 1.85
N THR A 299 -0.93 17.61 1.80
CA THR A 299 -0.37 16.79 2.89
C THR A 299 1.01 17.29 3.30
N THR A 300 1.92 17.46 2.34
CA THR A 300 3.27 17.97 2.61
C THR A 300 3.25 19.36 3.26
N GLN A 301 2.37 20.24 2.81
CA GLN A 301 2.24 21.58 3.41
C GLN A 301 1.69 21.54 4.83
N ILE A 302 0.72 20.69 5.11
CA ILE A 302 0.15 20.49 6.46
C ILE A 302 1.23 19.98 7.43
N GLU A 303 2.06 19.03 7.00
CA GLU A 303 3.17 18.52 7.79
C GLU A 303 4.24 19.59 8.07
N GLN A 304 4.53 20.45 7.08
CA GLN A 304 5.47 21.58 7.25
C GLN A 304 4.97 22.61 8.27
N MET A 305 3.67 22.70 8.52
CA MET A 305 3.10 23.51 9.59
C MET A 305 3.23 22.87 10.97
N GLY A 306 3.79 21.66 11.06
CA GLY A 306 3.92 20.91 12.32
C GLY A 306 2.63 20.19 12.74
N LEU A 307 1.63 20.11 11.86
CA LEU A 307 0.42 19.34 12.08
C LEU A 307 0.67 17.85 11.77
N PRO A 308 -0.11 16.92 12.36
CA PRO A 308 0.02 15.51 12.07
C PRO A 308 -0.23 15.20 10.59
N HIS A 309 0.35 14.10 10.10
CA HIS A 309 0.03 13.56 8.78
C HIS A 309 -1.49 13.36 8.63
N PRO A 310 -2.15 14.03 7.66
CA PRO A 310 -3.58 13.92 7.47
C PRO A 310 -3.93 12.55 6.86
N GLN A 311 -5.15 12.09 7.12
CA GLN A 311 -5.67 10.85 6.53
C GLN A 311 -6.55 11.18 5.32
N VAL A 312 -6.37 10.46 4.21
CA VAL A 312 -7.27 10.57 3.07
C VAL A 312 -8.64 10.00 3.44
N ALA A 313 -9.66 10.80 3.18
CA ALA A 313 -11.06 10.40 3.28
C ALA A 313 -11.74 10.63 1.92
N VAL A 314 -12.57 9.69 1.51
CA VAL A 314 -13.35 9.76 0.28
C VAL A 314 -14.82 9.75 0.68
N ASP A 315 -15.55 10.82 0.33
CA ASP A 315 -16.99 10.92 0.59
C ASP A 315 -17.78 10.62 -0.68
#